data_eb6dc4c52de46b7927cf4a7112c2fa9a
#
_entry.id   eb6dc4c52de46b7927cf4a7112c2fa9a
#
_cell.length_a   1.000
_cell.length_b   1.000
_cell.length_c   1.000
_cell.angle_alpha   90.00
_cell.angle_beta   90.00
_cell.angle_gamma   90.00
#
_symmetry.space_group_name_H-M   'P 1'
#
loop_
_entity.id
_entity.type
_entity.pdbx_description
1 polymer ?
#
loop_
_entity_poly.entity_id
_entity_poly.type
_entity_poly.pdbx_seq_one_letter_code
_entity_poly.pdbx_strand_id
1 'polypeptide(L)'
;MEFSKITRVIKIIFTNFLILYVLLYILEIFLQFNSGSLFKKTKFYYQSKLENQSMDEVVLSFAPYKFLNKNKKIIPLSGIANKKTILCLDKNDKPIIYKSDKFGFNNDDYQKEINILVLGDSYVHGQCVNNKTNLIGQMNELGKKAIGLGIYGNGPLMEYATLIEYDQNFKYDTLVWVFTPDNDFYDLSLEKNEPILLSYIKNSKTQDLIAKNSIRENEIFNYLNKRKERKLREFARLYHLDLAIIRGFIKNIDDDVISFEDRFQYLLSPENLDDVINVFNKTNNYLQKNDKKLLVVINSLNPDIMFPKNKETQTLKSLLVEDVQSLKNFFNENKIQYLDFNKKVEDGYNEQNINEIFNKIRSKWDHYTPRGYTILAKEILDSVN
;
A
#
# COMPACT_ATOMS: atom_id res chain seq x y z
N MET A 1 39.73 -38.68 39.23
CA MET A 1 38.71 -37.85 39.92
C MET A 1 38.17 -36.69 39.08
N GLU A 2 38.95 -36.04 38.22
CA GLU A 2 38.48 -34.97 37.33
C GLU A 2 37.53 -35.44 36.18
N PHE A 3 37.83 -36.55 35.58
CA PHE A 3 37.01 -37.08 34.47
C PHE A 3 35.54 -37.35 34.86
N SER A 4 35.32 -37.81 36.11
CA SER A 4 33.95 -38.05 36.60
C SER A 4 33.16 -36.76 36.87
N LYS A 5 33.85 -35.67 37.25
CA LYS A 5 33.22 -34.36 37.42
C LYS A 5 32.83 -33.75 36.08
N ILE A 6 33.69 -33.84 35.09
CA ILE A 6 33.44 -33.33 33.74
C ILE A 6 32.23 -34.08 33.13
N THR A 7 32.19 -35.40 33.22
CA THR A 7 31.06 -36.24 32.71
C THR A 7 29.75 -35.88 33.42
N ARG A 8 29.78 -35.54 34.69
CA ARG A 8 28.61 -35.13 35.45
C ARG A 8 28.11 -33.76 34.98
N VAL A 9 28.99 -32.80 34.78
CA VAL A 9 28.66 -31.47 34.25
C VAL A 9 28.04 -31.58 32.84
N ILE A 10 28.66 -32.37 31.97
CA ILE A 10 28.11 -32.60 30.61
C ILE A 10 26.71 -33.21 30.65
N LYS A 11 26.49 -34.20 31.53
CA LYS A 11 25.15 -34.79 31.72
C LYS A 11 24.13 -33.76 32.20
N ILE A 12 24.48 -32.91 33.15
CA ILE A 12 23.59 -31.85 33.66
C ILE A 12 23.24 -30.86 32.52
N ILE A 13 24.24 -30.39 31.79
CA ILE A 13 24.02 -29.49 30.64
C ILE A 13 23.10 -30.15 29.60
N PHE A 14 23.38 -31.38 29.20
CA PHE A 14 22.59 -32.11 28.22
C PHE A 14 21.13 -32.33 28.70
N THR A 15 20.93 -32.70 29.97
CA THR A 15 19.61 -32.88 30.54
C THR A 15 18.82 -31.56 30.58
N ASN A 16 19.45 -30.45 30.95
CA ASN A 16 18.78 -29.14 30.90
C ASN A 16 18.43 -28.70 29.49
N PHE A 17 19.31 -28.96 28.53
CA PHE A 17 19.03 -28.71 27.09
C PHE A 17 17.84 -29.54 26.59
N LEU A 18 17.76 -30.81 26.98
CA LEU A 18 16.67 -31.71 26.63
C LEU A 18 15.35 -31.24 27.24
N ILE A 19 15.35 -30.86 28.52
CA ILE A 19 14.18 -30.32 29.21
C ILE A 19 13.70 -29.03 28.50
N LEU A 20 14.61 -28.10 28.24
CA LEU A 20 14.29 -26.86 27.53
C LEU A 20 13.70 -27.15 26.16
N TYR A 21 14.28 -28.07 25.39
CA TYR A 21 13.77 -28.47 24.09
C TYR A 21 12.35 -29.05 24.16
N VAL A 22 12.08 -29.94 25.15
CA VAL A 22 10.76 -30.52 25.39
C VAL A 22 9.74 -29.42 25.75
N LEU A 23 10.12 -28.47 26.60
CA LEU A 23 9.25 -27.34 26.96
C LEU A 23 8.94 -26.44 25.77
N LEU A 24 9.94 -26.14 24.94
CA LEU A 24 9.74 -25.37 23.69
C LEU A 24 8.86 -26.14 22.70
N TYR A 25 8.99 -27.46 22.65
CA TYR A 25 8.16 -28.31 21.78
C TYR A 25 6.71 -28.36 22.26
N ILE A 26 6.47 -28.45 23.56
CA ILE A 26 5.11 -28.34 24.14
C ILE A 26 4.50 -26.98 23.85
N LEU A 27 5.28 -25.91 24.01
CA LEU A 27 4.85 -24.56 23.65
C LEU A 27 4.53 -24.46 22.17
N GLU A 28 5.36 -25.02 21.30
CA GLU A 28 5.11 -25.06 19.85
C GLU A 28 3.79 -25.75 19.52
N ILE A 29 3.51 -26.93 20.13
CA ILE A 29 2.24 -27.66 19.97
C ILE A 29 1.05 -26.77 20.42
N PHE A 30 1.17 -26.11 21.59
CA PHE A 30 0.13 -25.22 22.08
C PHE A 30 -0.10 -24.04 21.12
N LEU A 31 0.95 -23.43 20.61
CA LEU A 31 0.87 -22.37 19.60
C LEU A 31 0.27 -22.87 18.29
N GLN A 32 0.54 -24.12 17.89
CA GLN A 32 -0.06 -24.75 16.72
C GLN A 32 -1.58 -24.91 16.86
N PHE A 33 -2.08 -25.37 17.99
CA PHE A 33 -3.52 -25.43 18.25
C PHE A 33 -4.18 -24.06 18.15
N ASN A 34 -3.51 -23.00 18.65
CA ASN A 34 -4.00 -21.64 18.54
C ASN A 34 -3.79 -21.01 17.14
N SER A 35 -2.78 -21.44 16.38
CA SER A 35 -2.49 -20.96 15.03
C SER A 35 -3.58 -21.31 14.03
N GLY A 36 -4.34 -22.37 14.24
CA GLY A 36 -5.55 -22.67 13.49
C GLY A 36 -6.56 -21.52 13.52
N SER A 37 -6.65 -20.79 14.64
CA SER A 37 -7.46 -19.59 14.75
C SER A 37 -6.81 -18.40 14.06
N LEU A 38 -5.47 -18.29 14.09
CA LEU A 38 -4.70 -17.25 13.39
C LEU A 38 -4.78 -17.43 11.87
N PHE A 39 -4.69 -18.68 11.38
CA PHE A 39 -4.86 -18.95 9.94
C PHE A 39 -6.25 -18.54 9.46
N LYS A 40 -7.30 -18.81 10.24
CA LYS A 40 -8.68 -18.40 9.93
C LYS A 40 -8.84 -16.88 9.79
N LYS A 41 -7.90 -16.10 10.33
CA LYS A 41 -7.87 -14.63 10.23
C LYS A 41 -6.97 -14.11 9.11
N THR A 42 -6.54 -14.95 8.17
CA THR A 42 -5.68 -14.56 7.06
C THR A 42 -6.44 -14.40 5.75
N LYS A 43 -5.96 -13.52 4.87
CA LYS A 43 -6.50 -13.37 3.51
C LYS A 43 -6.50 -14.70 2.76
N PHE A 44 -5.49 -15.56 2.93
CA PHE A 44 -5.38 -16.89 2.28
C PHE A 44 -6.49 -17.86 2.71
N TYR A 45 -6.88 -17.85 3.97
CA TYR A 45 -8.02 -18.65 4.44
C TYR A 45 -9.31 -18.24 3.75
N TYR A 46 -9.58 -16.91 3.67
CA TYR A 46 -10.78 -16.43 3.00
C TYR A 46 -10.74 -16.66 1.50
N GLN A 47 -9.57 -16.54 0.86
CA GLN A 47 -9.39 -16.90 -0.54
C GLN A 47 -9.82 -18.36 -0.79
N SER A 48 -9.24 -19.32 -0.06
CA SER A 48 -9.58 -20.75 -0.21
C SER A 48 -11.06 -21.03 0.09
N LYS A 49 -11.64 -20.35 1.08
CA LYS A 49 -13.06 -20.50 1.42
C LYS A 49 -13.98 -20.04 0.30
N LEU A 50 -13.67 -18.88 -0.29
CA LEU A 50 -14.48 -18.31 -1.37
C LEU A 50 -14.33 -19.10 -2.67
N GLU A 51 -13.11 -19.54 -3.02
CA GLU A 51 -12.87 -20.42 -4.17
C GLU A 51 -13.68 -21.71 -4.07
N ASN A 52 -13.72 -22.33 -2.88
CA ASN A 52 -14.49 -23.55 -2.65
C ASN A 52 -16.02 -23.37 -2.72
N GLN A 53 -16.53 -22.16 -2.43
CA GLN A 53 -17.97 -21.88 -2.42
C GLN A 53 -18.50 -21.42 -3.77
N SER A 54 -17.76 -20.61 -4.52
CA SER A 54 -18.25 -19.93 -5.72
C SER A 54 -17.71 -20.51 -7.03
N MET A 55 -16.76 -21.42 -6.98
CA MET A 55 -15.97 -21.88 -8.14
C MET A 55 -15.31 -20.74 -8.96
N ASP A 56 -15.43 -19.49 -8.49
CA ASP A 56 -14.78 -18.33 -9.06
C ASP A 56 -13.34 -18.22 -8.56
N GLU A 57 -12.45 -17.86 -9.44
CA GLU A 57 -11.08 -17.57 -9.06
C GLU A 57 -11.04 -16.24 -8.28
N VAL A 58 -10.61 -16.34 -7.02
CA VAL A 58 -10.44 -15.20 -6.11
C VAL A 58 -8.95 -14.94 -5.94
N VAL A 59 -8.54 -13.70 -6.13
CA VAL A 59 -7.14 -13.29 -6.00
C VAL A 59 -6.93 -12.38 -4.79
N LEU A 60 -5.69 -12.28 -4.35
CA LEU A 60 -5.30 -11.30 -3.34
C LEU A 60 -4.79 -10.03 -4.02
N SER A 61 -5.10 -8.89 -3.44
CA SER A 61 -4.43 -7.64 -3.80
C SER A 61 -2.92 -7.76 -3.53
N PHE A 62 -2.12 -7.11 -4.35
CA PHE A 62 -0.67 -7.07 -4.21
C PHE A 62 -0.17 -5.62 -4.34
N ALA A 63 1.03 -5.37 -3.85
CA ALA A 63 1.70 -4.08 -3.99
C ALA A 63 2.78 -4.17 -5.07
N PRO A 64 2.75 -3.30 -6.09
CA PRO A 64 3.73 -3.28 -7.18
C PRO A 64 5.18 -3.14 -6.72
N TYR A 65 5.46 -2.40 -5.65
CA TYR A 65 6.82 -2.25 -5.11
C TYR A 65 7.49 -3.60 -4.76
N LYS A 66 6.71 -4.68 -4.58
CA LYS A 66 7.25 -6.04 -4.38
C LYS A 66 7.96 -6.60 -5.63
N PHE A 67 7.84 -5.93 -6.75
CA PHE A 67 8.54 -6.27 -8.01
C PHE A 67 9.82 -5.46 -8.24
N LEU A 68 10.06 -4.41 -7.46
CA LEU A 68 11.28 -3.59 -7.54
C LEU A 68 12.55 -4.43 -7.25
N ASN A 69 13.65 -4.07 -7.88
CA ASN A 69 14.98 -4.64 -7.68
C ASN A 69 15.06 -6.18 -7.85
N LYS A 70 14.20 -6.76 -8.69
CA LYS A 70 14.13 -8.22 -8.91
C LYS A 70 14.52 -8.66 -10.33
N ASN A 71 15.21 -7.81 -11.08
CA ASN A 71 15.57 -8.06 -12.48
C ASN A 71 14.38 -8.55 -13.33
N LYS A 72 13.21 -7.97 -13.09
CA LYS A 72 12.00 -8.30 -13.81
C LYS A 72 11.95 -7.62 -15.15
N LYS A 73 11.37 -8.28 -16.16
CA LYS A 73 11.14 -7.68 -17.48
C LYS A 73 9.97 -6.71 -17.50
N ILE A 74 9.09 -6.80 -16.51
CA ILE A 74 7.88 -6.01 -16.40
C ILE A 74 7.56 -5.74 -14.92
N ILE A 75 7.12 -4.53 -14.62
CA ILE A 75 6.58 -4.14 -13.32
C ILE A 75 5.09 -3.95 -13.49
N PRO A 76 4.24 -4.78 -12.87
CA PRO A 76 2.81 -4.61 -12.91
C PRO A 76 2.41 -3.31 -12.20
N LEU A 77 1.67 -2.44 -12.87
CA LEU A 77 1.17 -1.17 -12.33
C LEU A 77 -0.33 -1.21 -11.99
N SER A 78 -0.97 -2.36 -12.20
CA SER A 78 -2.37 -2.62 -11.84
C SER A 78 -2.56 -4.07 -11.43
N GLY A 79 -3.71 -4.41 -10.85
CA GLY A 79 -4.08 -5.77 -10.44
C GLY A 79 -4.42 -6.69 -11.62
N ILE A 80 -5.01 -7.85 -11.29
CA ILE A 80 -5.53 -8.80 -12.28
C ILE A 80 -6.93 -8.36 -12.71
N ALA A 81 -7.17 -8.33 -14.01
CA ALA A 81 -8.42 -7.83 -14.58
C ALA A 81 -9.62 -8.74 -14.30
N ASN A 82 -10.79 -8.13 -14.08
CA ASN A 82 -12.10 -8.81 -13.95
C ASN A 82 -12.15 -9.91 -12.87
N LYS A 83 -11.35 -9.80 -11.81
CA LYS A 83 -11.28 -10.80 -10.73
C LYS A 83 -11.88 -10.27 -9.42
N LYS A 84 -12.51 -11.19 -8.66
CA LYS A 84 -12.80 -10.94 -7.24
C LYS A 84 -11.49 -10.86 -6.49
N THR A 85 -11.22 -9.70 -5.90
CA THR A 85 -9.95 -9.39 -5.23
C THR A 85 -10.18 -9.11 -3.75
N ILE A 86 -9.48 -9.83 -2.88
CA ILE A 86 -9.47 -9.54 -1.44
C ILE A 86 -8.47 -8.42 -1.20
N LEU A 87 -8.98 -7.26 -0.83
CA LEU A 87 -8.17 -6.07 -0.56
C LEU A 87 -7.47 -6.16 0.79
N CYS A 88 -8.26 -6.31 1.85
CA CYS A 88 -7.76 -6.41 3.22
C CYS A 88 -8.74 -7.22 4.10
N LEU A 89 -8.43 -7.32 5.39
CA LEU A 89 -9.38 -7.73 6.43
C LEU A 89 -9.74 -6.50 7.26
N ASP A 90 -11.04 -6.32 7.52
CA ASP A 90 -11.54 -5.24 8.37
C ASP A 90 -11.15 -5.46 9.87
N LYS A 91 -11.57 -4.53 10.73
CA LYS A 91 -11.35 -4.63 12.18
C LYS A 91 -11.94 -5.87 12.85
N ASN A 92 -12.88 -6.54 12.19
CA ASN A 92 -13.52 -7.79 12.65
C ASN A 92 -12.94 -9.02 11.95
N ASP A 93 -11.78 -8.89 11.31
CA ASP A 93 -11.12 -9.92 10.50
C ASP A 93 -11.97 -10.42 9.31
N LYS A 94 -12.95 -9.61 8.82
CA LYS A 94 -13.74 -9.95 7.64
C LYS A 94 -13.08 -9.41 6.37
N PRO A 95 -13.12 -10.16 5.25
CA PRO A 95 -12.51 -9.73 4.02
C PRO A 95 -13.32 -8.59 3.36
N ILE A 96 -12.64 -7.52 3.00
CA ILE A 96 -13.13 -6.51 2.08
C ILE A 96 -12.76 -6.95 0.67
N ILE A 97 -13.76 -7.10 -0.19
CA ILE A 97 -13.62 -7.67 -1.52
C ILE A 97 -14.19 -6.69 -2.55
N TYR A 98 -13.48 -6.54 -3.66
CA TYR A 98 -13.99 -5.83 -4.84
C TYR A 98 -13.85 -6.72 -6.08
N LYS A 99 -14.57 -6.39 -7.15
CA LYS A 99 -14.32 -6.92 -8.47
C LYS A 99 -13.51 -5.89 -9.25
N SER A 100 -12.29 -6.25 -9.64
CA SER A 100 -11.44 -5.36 -10.43
C SER A 100 -12.05 -5.09 -11.82
N ASP A 101 -11.79 -3.91 -12.35
CA ASP A 101 -12.16 -3.55 -13.72
C ASP A 101 -11.33 -4.31 -14.78
N LYS A 102 -11.54 -4.01 -16.05
CA LYS A 102 -10.82 -4.65 -17.16
C LYS A 102 -9.32 -4.35 -17.20
N PHE A 103 -8.84 -3.40 -16.42
CA PHE A 103 -7.41 -3.07 -16.29
C PHE A 103 -6.81 -3.58 -15.00
N GLY A 104 -7.64 -4.04 -14.04
CA GLY A 104 -7.21 -4.56 -12.75
C GLY A 104 -7.28 -3.56 -11.60
N PHE A 105 -7.89 -2.38 -11.79
CA PHE A 105 -8.11 -1.39 -10.72
C PHE A 105 -9.41 -1.63 -9.97
N ASN A 106 -9.55 -0.96 -8.82
CA ASN A 106 -10.72 -1.04 -7.96
C ASN A 106 -11.80 -0.03 -8.38
N ASN A 107 -12.43 -0.27 -9.53
CA ASN A 107 -13.56 0.51 -10.03
C ASN A 107 -14.79 -0.39 -10.20
N ASP A 108 -16.00 0.13 -9.95
CA ASP A 108 -17.24 -0.65 -10.12
C ASP A 108 -17.54 -0.91 -11.58
N ASP A 109 -17.58 0.15 -12.41
CA ASP A 109 -17.87 0.08 -13.84
C ASP A 109 -16.85 0.85 -14.67
N TYR A 110 -16.46 0.26 -15.79
CA TYR A 110 -15.63 0.94 -16.76
C TYR A 110 -16.48 1.85 -17.66
N GLN A 111 -16.19 3.14 -17.58
CA GLN A 111 -16.73 4.14 -18.53
C GLN A 111 -15.56 4.78 -19.26
N LYS A 112 -15.68 4.89 -20.60
CA LYS A 112 -14.65 5.53 -21.43
C LYS A 112 -14.66 7.05 -21.28
N GLU A 113 -15.84 7.63 -21.15
CA GLU A 113 -16.05 9.06 -20.97
C GLU A 113 -16.34 9.34 -19.48
N ILE A 114 -15.44 10.03 -18.84
CA ILE A 114 -15.46 10.36 -17.42
C ILE A 114 -15.19 11.86 -17.25
N ASN A 115 -15.48 12.39 -16.07
CA ASN A 115 -15.15 13.77 -15.76
C ASN A 115 -13.73 13.87 -15.18
N ILE A 116 -13.38 12.92 -14.32
CA ILE A 116 -12.19 12.97 -13.48
C ILE A 116 -11.47 11.61 -13.53
N LEU A 117 -10.19 11.65 -13.83
CA LEU A 117 -9.28 10.53 -13.59
C LEU A 117 -8.55 10.79 -12.27
N VAL A 118 -8.52 9.80 -11.37
CA VAL A 118 -7.88 9.95 -10.05
C VAL A 118 -6.66 9.04 -9.97
N LEU A 119 -5.51 9.62 -9.68
CA LEU A 119 -4.22 8.96 -9.51
C LEU A 119 -3.80 9.00 -8.05
N GLY A 120 -3.12 7.96 -7.57
CA GLY A 120 -2.61 7.87 -6.21
C GLY A 120 -2.34 6.43 -5.77
N ASP A 121 -2.07 6.29 -4.49
CA ASP A 121 -1.69 5.06 -3.81
C ASP A 121 -2.87 4.27 -3.21
N SER A 122 -2.71 3.84 -1.98
CA SER A 122 -3.70 3.10 -1.20
C SER A 122 -4.96 3.90 -0.88
N TYR A 123 -4.87 5.23 -0.78
CA TYR A 123 -6.04 6.08 -0.56
C TYR A 123 -6.97 6.11 -1.78
N VAL A 124 -6.42 6.12 -2.99
CA VAL A 124 -7.21 6.01 -4.22
C VAL A 124 -7.65 4.56 -4.48
N HIS A 125 -6.82 3.57 -4.11
CA HIS A 125 -7.23 2.16 -4.15
C HIS A 125 -8.43 1.86 -3.24
N GLY A 126 -8.69 2.71 -2.23
CA GLY A 126 -9.79 2.55 -1.27
C GLY A 126 -9.49 1.51 -0.22
N GLN A 127 -8.28 1.56 0.37
CA GLN A 127 -7.80 0.58 1.36
C GLN A 127 -8.80 0.38 2.49
N CYS A 128 -9.19 -0.87 2.71
CA CYS A 128 -10.05 -1.36 3.80
C CYS A 128 -11.47 -0.79 3.87
N VAL A 129 -11.99 -0.24 2.78
CA VAL A 129 -13.40 0.16 2.65
C VAL A 129 -14.04 -0.43 1.40
N ASN A 130 -15.36 -0.48 1.36
CA ASN A 130 -16.09 -0.97 0.19
C ASN A 130 -16.02 0.03 -0.97
N ASN A 131 -16.18 -0.45 -2.22
CA ASN A 131 -16.15 0.37 -3.43
C ASN A 131 -17.09 1.59 -3.38
N LYS A 132 -18.29 1.45 -2.86
CA LYS A 132 -19.25 2.57 -2.72
C LYS A 132 -18.81 3.63 -1.72
N THR A 133 -17.95 3.28 -0.78
CA THR A 133 -17.53 4.15 0.32
C THR A 133 -16.07 4.58 0.22
N ASN A 134 -15.35 4.14 -0.81
CA ASN A 134 -14.02 4.65 -1.12
C ASN A 134 -14.12 6.00 -1.85
N LEU A 135 -12.99 6.64 -2.14
CA LEU A 135 -12.95 7.94 -2.80
C LEU A 135 -13.73 7.96 -4.11
N ILE A 136 -13.48 6.99 -4.98
CA ILE A 136 -14.10 6.91 -6.31
C ILE A 136 -15.60 6.67 -6.21
N GLY A 137 -16.03 5.75 -5.34
CA GLY A 137 -17.46 5.51 -5.10
C GLY A 137 -18.17 6.75 -4.58
N GLN A 138 -17.56 7.49 -3.66
CA GLN A 138 -18.13 8.73 -3.12
C GLN A 138 -18.24 9.84 -4.18
N MET A 139 -17.22 10.00 -5.04
CA MET A 139 -17.29 10.96 -6.15
C MET A 139 -18.41 10.61 -7.13
N ASN A 140 -18.55 9.31 -7.46
CA ASN A 140 -19.60 8.82 -8.36
C ASN A 140 -21.01 9.00 -7.75
N GLU A 141 -21.19 8.75 -6.46
CA GLU A 141 -22.45 9.00 -5.75
C GLU A 141 -22.83 10.50 -5.69
N LEU A 142 -21.83 11.37 -5.64
CA LEU A 142 -21.99 12.83 -5.73
C LEU A 142 -22.21 13.35 -7.16
N GLY A 143 -22.40 12.46 -8.15
CA GLY A 143 -22.79 12.79 -9.51
C GLY A 143 -21.66 13.09 -10.48
N LYS A 144 -20.40 12.89 -10.11
CA LYS A 144 -19.25 13.03 -11.02
C LYS A 144 -18.74 11.65 -11.44
N LYS A 145 -18.61 11.43 -12.74
CA LYS A 145 -18.04 10.19 -13.27
C LYS A 145 -16.52 10.18 -13.04
N ALA A 146 -16.06 9.44 -12.04
CA ALA A 146 -14.67 9.31 -11.68
C ALA A 146 -14.18 7.85 -11.85
N ILE A 147 -12.92 7.70 -12.25
CA ILE A 147 -12.18 6.43 -12.31
C ILE A 147 -10.88 6.59 -11.52
N GLY A 148 -10.54 5.60 -10.70
CA GLY A 148 -9.30 5.55 -9.93
C GLY A 148 -8.26 4.63 -10.57
N LEU A 149 -7.04 5.11 -10.67
CA LEU A 149 -5.86 4.33 -11.06
C LEU A 149 -4.93 4.07 -9.86
N GLY A 150 -5.50 3.99 -8.65
CA GLY A 150 -4.73 3.77 -7.43
C GLY A 150 -4.44 2.30 -7.16
N ILE A 151 -3.23 2.03 -6.69
CA ILE A 151 -2.82 0.72 -6.13
C ILE A 151 -1.98 0.98 -4.86
N TYR A 152 -2.27 0.26 -3.80
CA TYR A 152 -1.56 0.44 -2.53
C TYR A 152 -0.06 0.17 -2.65
N GLY A 153 0.74 1.07 -2.03
CA GLY A 153 2.21 1.00 -2.03
C GLY A 153 2.85 1.44 -3.34
N ASN A 154 2.12 2.18 -4.20
CA ASN A 154 2.72 2.95 -5.27
C ASN A 154 3.21 4.28 -4.70
N GLY A 155 4.35 4.74 -5.19
CA GLY A 155 4.82 6.09 -5.01
C GLY A 155 4.72 6.90 -6.31
N PRO A 156 5.16 8.16 -6.30
CA PRO A 156 4.95 9.10 -7.39
C PRO A 156 5.45 8.64 -8.77
N LEU A 157 6.54 7.87 -8.83
CA LEU A 157 7.08 7.41 -10.12
C LEU A 157 6.28 6.25 -10.70
N MET A 158 5.79 5.33 -9.86
CA MET A 158 4.85 4.29 -10.29
C MET A 158 3.50 4.88 -10.70
N GLU A 159 3.04 5.89 -9.99
CA GLU A 159 1.80 6.59 -10.29
C GLU A 159 1.90 7.31 -11.64
N TYR A 160 3.00 8.04 -11.89
CA TYR A 160 3.27 8.63 -13.19
C TYR A 160 3.33 7.57 -14.30
N ALA A 161 4.05 6.47 -14.08
CA ALA A 161 4.09 5.37 -15.04
C ALA A 161 2.70 4.77 -15.31
N THR A 162 1.85 4.67 -14.26
CA THR A 162 0.47 4.22 -14.38
C THR A 162 -0.36 5.18 -15.24
N LEU A 163 -0.21 6.49 -15.04
CA LEU A 163 -0.84 7.47 -15.90
C LEU A 163 -0.45 7.26 -17.37
N ILE A 164 0.85 7.18 -17.66
CA ILE A 164 1.34 7.03 -19.04
C ILE A 164 0.87 5.73 -19.71
N GLU A 165 0.74 4.63 -18.96
CA GLU A 165 0.27 3.35 -19.51
C GLU A 165 -1.24 3.31 -19.79
N TYR A 166 -2.06 4.01 -18.98
CA TYR A 166 -3.51 3.84 -19.03
C TYR A 166 -4.29 5.06 -19.51
N ASP A 167 -3.70 6.26 -19.52
CA ASP A 167 -4.36 7.54 -19.84
C ASP A 167 -5.20 7.53 -21.12
N GLN A 168 -4.65 6.98 -22.21
CA GLN A 168 -5.30 7.00 -23.51
C GLN A 168 -6.60 6.17 -23.59
N ASN A 169 -6.91 5.40 -22.55
CA ASN A 169 -8.13 4.60 -22.50
C ASN A 169 -9.33 5.38 -21.95
N PHE A 170 -9.10 6.61 -21.49
CA PHE A 170 -10.10 7.46 -20.85
C PHE A 170 -10.15 8.82 -21.55
N LYS A 171 -11.36 9.36 -21.68
CA LYS A 171 -11.57 10.76 -22.04
C LYS A 171 -12.00 11.50 -20.77
N TYR A 172 -11.21 12.46 -20.34
CA TYR A 172 -11.45 13.24 -19.13
C TYR A 172 -10.81 14.64 -19.26
N ASP A 173 -11.30 15.57 -18.46
CA ASP A 173 -10.81 16.95 -18.45
C ASP A 173 -9.79 17.19 -17.35
N THR A 174 -9.94 16.53 -16.20
CA THR A 174 -9.13 16.78 -15.02
C THR A 174 -8.52 15.49 -14.47
N LEU A 175 -7.19 15.50 -14.30
CA LEU A 175 -6.49 14.55 -13.45
C LEU A 175 -6.47 15.10 -12.01
N VAL A 176 -6.97 14.30 -11.07
CA VAL A 176 -6.77 14.53 -9.64
C VAL A 176 -5.66 13.60 -9.16
N TRP A 177 -4.59 14.14 -8.62
CA TRP A 177 -3.50 13.36 -8.06
C TRP A 177 -3.49 13.48 -6.54
N VAL A 178 -3.81 12.39 -5.86
CA VAL A 178 -3.78 12.31 -4.38
C VAL A 178 -2.37 11.93 -3.97
N PHE A 179 -1.61 12.92 -3.53
CA PHE A 179 -0.24 12.78 -3.04
C PHE A 179 -0.24 12.68 -1.52
N THR A 180 0.37 11.63 -0.98
CA THR A 180 0.40 11.30 0.45
C THR A 180 1.81 11.52 1.02
N PRO A 181 2.10 12.70 1.59
CA PRO A 181 3.48 13.11 1.93
C PRO A 181 4.21 12.14 2.87
N ASP A 182 3.51 11.50 3.80
CA ASP A 182 4.10 10.62 4.82
C ASP A 182 4.52 9.23 4.31
N ASN A 183 4.19 8.89 3.04
CA ASN A 183 4.70 7.69 2.39
C ASN A 183 5.28 7.92 0.99
N ASP A 184 4.75 8.85 0.19
CA ASP A 184 5.15 9.04 -1.21
C ASP A 184 6.59 9.48 -1.38
N PHE A 185 7.11 10.33 -0.48
CA PHE A 185 8.54 10.66 -0.49
C PHE A 185 9.41 9.41 -0.28
N TYR A 186 9.01 8.54 0.64
CA TYR A 186 9.73 7.29 0.88
C TYR A 186 9.58 6.32 -0.28
N ASP A 187 8.36 6.12 -0.79
CA ASP A 187 8.10 5.16 -1.86
C ASP A 187 8.84 5.57 -3.14
N LEU A 188 8.92 6.86 -3.46
CA LEU A 188 9.74 7.36 -4.57
C LEU A 188 11.23 7.00 -4.41
N SER A 189 11.77 7.05 -3.19
CA SER A 189 13.17 6.69 -2.94
C SER A 189 13.49 5.23 -3.30
N LEU A 190 12.52 4.34 -3.16
CA LEU A 190 12.62 2.94 -3.59
C LEU A 190 12.48 2.80 -5.11
N GLU A 191 11.58 3.56 -5.71
CA GLU A 191 11.22 3.51 -7.12
C GLU A 191 12.31 4.08 -8.03
N LYS A 192 13.01 5.15 -7.58
CA LYS A 192 14.06 5.83 -8.37
C LYS A 192 15.28 4.99 -8.68
N ASN A 193 15.42 3.82 -8.06
CA ASN A 193 16.47 2.85 -8.34
C ASN A 193 16.07 1.80 -9.39
N GLU A 194 14.82 1.84 -9.88
CA GLU A 194 14.31 0.85 -10.83
C GLU A 194 14.43 1.36 -12.29
N PRO A 195 15.28 0.76 -13.12
CA PRO A 195 15.54 1.25 -14.48
C PRO A 195 14.29 1.30 -15.36
N ILE A 196 13.34 0.36 -15.18
CA ILE A 196 12.08 0.34 -15.92
C ILE A 196 11.27 1.58 -15.62
N LEU A 197 11.12 1.94 -14.34
CA LEU A 197 10.36 3.13 -13.93
C LEU A 197 11.08 4.42 -14.38
N LEU A 198 12.40 4.50 -14.24
CA LEU A 198 13.16 5.66 -14.71
C LEU A 198 13.02 5.90 -16.21
N SER A 199 12.74 4.87 -17.02
CA SER A 199 12.58 5.03 -18.46
C SER A 199 11.37 5.89 -18.84
N TYR A 200 10.31 5.92 -18.01
CA TYR A 200 9.14 6.79 -18.23
C TYR A 200 9.50 8.27 -18.16
N ILE A 201 10.34 8.65 -17.18
CA ILE A 201 10.76 10.05 -17.03
C ILE A 201 11.86 10.42 -18.04
N LYS A 202 12.87 9.57 -18.23
CA LYS A 202 14.06 9.89 -19.02
C LYS A 202 13.82 9.81 -20.53
N ASN A 203 13.11 8.81 -20.99
CA ASN A 203 13.02 8.45 -22.40
C ASN A 203 11.60 8.38 -22.94
N SER A 204 10.59 8.66 -22.11
CA SER A 204 9.15 8.50 -22.41
C SER A 204 8.82 7.07 -22.93
N LYS A 205 9.58 6.07 -22.48
CA LYS A 205 9.42 4.68 -22.91
C LYS A 205 8.42 3.99 -22.01
N THR A 206 7.41 3.37 -22.60
CA THR A 206 6.38 2.57 -21.92
C THR A 206 6.72 1.10 -21.87
N GLN A 207 6.05 0.35 -20.99
CA GLN A 207 6.13 -1.11 -20.94
C GLN A 207 5.11 -1.77 -21.86
N ASP A 208 4.12 -1.02 -22.37
CA ASP A 208 2.95 -1.50 -23.12
C ASP A 208 2.10 -2.51 -22.31
N LEU A 209 1.79 -2.16 -21.05
CA LEU A 209 1.13 -3.07 -20.10
C LEU A 209 -0.24 -3.53 -20.55
N ILE A 210 -0.95 -2.74 -21.36
CA ILE A 210 -2.24 -3.11 -21.92
C ILE A 210 -2.08 -4.17 -23.01
N ALA A 211 -1.17 -3.96 -23.94
CA ALA A 211 -0.88 -4.95 -24.99
C ALA A 211 -0.26 -6.23 -24.40
N LYS A 212 0.50 -6.10 -23.31
CA LYS A 212 1.14 -7.21 -22.59
C LYS A 212 0.34 -7.69 -21.38
N ASN A 213 -0.99 -7.50 -21.38
CA ASN A 213 -1.84 -7.82 -20.23
C ASN A 213 -1.65 -9.27 -19.72
N SER A 214 -1.58 -10.25 -20.62
CA SER A 214 -1.37 -11.66 -20.25
C SER A 214 -0.02 -11.90 -19.55
N ILE A 215 1.05 -11.23 -20.00
CA ILE A 215 2.37 -11.34 -19.39
C ILE A 215 2.33 -10.71 -18.00
N ARG A 216 1.75 -9.51 -17.87
CA ARG A 216 1.57 -8.81 -16.61
C ARG A 216 0.81 -9.65 -15.59
N GLU A 217 -0.34 -10.20 -15.98
CA GLU A 217 -1.15 -11.03 -15.09
C GLU A 217 -0.45 -12.32 -14.69
N ASN A 218 0.25 -12.98 -15.60
CA ASN A 218 1.05 -14.16 -15.29
C ASN A 218 2.14 -13.87 -14.25
N GLU A 219 2.82 -12.71 -14.34
CA GLU A 219 3.80 -12.32 -13.32
C GLU A 219 3.15 -12.13 -11.95
N ILE A 220 1.96 -11.51 -11.90
CA ILE A 220 1.20 -11.34 -10.66
C ILE A 220 0.77 -12.71 -10.11
N PHE A 221 0.17 -13.57 -10.94
CA PHE A 221 -0.24 -14.93 -10.51
C PHE A 221 0.94 -15.73 -9.97
N ASN A 222 2.08 -15.72 -10.66
CA ASN A 222 3.29 -16.41 -10.22
C ASN A 222 3.77 -15.90 -8.85
N TYR A 223 3.72 -14.59 -8.65
CA TYR A 223 4.07 -13.99 -7.36
C TYR A 223 3.09 -14.42 -6.25
N LEU A 224 1.78 -14.32 -6.49
CA LEU A 224 0.75 -14.67 -5.51
C LEU A 224 0.77 -16.16 -5.17
N ASN A 225 0.95 -17.03 -6.17
CA ASN A 225 1.05 -18.48 -5.98
C ASN A 225 2.29 -18.86 -5.16
N LYS A 226 3.46 -18.30 -5.46
CA LYS A 226 4.67 -18.52 -4.66
C LYS A 226 4.47 -18.07 -3.20
N ARG A 227 3.76 -16.96 -2.99
CA ARG A 227 3.44 -16.46 -1.65
C ARG A 227 2.46 -17.40 -0.93
N LYS A 228 1.41 -17.89 -1.62
CA LYS A 228 0.45 -18.87 -1.10
C LYS A 228 1.16 -20.17 -0.71
N GLU A 229 1.97 -20.73 -1.59
CA GLU A 229 2.75 -21.93 -1.33
C GLU A 229 3.72 -21.78 -0.16
N ARG A 230 4.41 -20.63 -0.05
CA ARG A 230 5.28 -20.33 1.08
C ARG A 230 4.50 -20.34 2.39
N LYS A 231 3.35 -19.66 2.44
CA LYS A 231 2.48 -19.64 3.62
C LYS A 231 1.92 -21.02 3.96
N LEU A 232 1.47 -21.79 2.99
CA LEU A 232 1.02 -23.16 3.20
C LEU A 232 2.15 -24.07 3.71
N ARG A 233 3.39 -23.91 3.20
CA ARG A 233 4.55 -24.65 3.74
C ARG A 233 4.90 -24.20 5.16
N GLU A 234 4.81 -22.93 5.48
CA GLU A 234 4.97 -22.43 6.84
C GLU A 234 3.96 -23.11 7.79
N PHE A 235 2.69 -23.21 7.39
CA PHE A 235 1.66 -23.93 8.17
C PHE A 235 1.86 -25.45 8.19
N ALA A 236 2.25 -26.07 7.08
CA ALA A 236 2.52 -27.50 7.04
C ALA A 236 3.72 -27.90 7.92
N ARG A 237 4.70 -27.02 8.10
CA ARG A 237 5.85 -27.20 9.00
C ARG A 237 5.48 -27.16 10.48
N LEU A 238 4.25 -26.78 10.83
CA LEU A 238 3.77 -26.75 12.21
C LEU A 238 3.81 -28.12 12.90
N TYR A 239 3.80 -29.21 12.10
CA TYR A 239 3.88 -30.59 12.62
C TYR A 239 5.32 -31.14 12.68
N HIS A 240 6.32 -30.34 12.35
CA HIS A 240 7.71 -30.75 12.39
C HIS A 240 8.41 -30.26 13.67
N LEU A 241 9.40 -31.04 14.13
CA LEU A 241 10.21 -30.78 15.32
C LEU A 241 11.13 -29.54 15.21
N ASP A 242 10.94 -28.69 14.20
CA ASP A 242 11.85 -27.60 13.88
C ASP A 242 11.49 -26.26 14.55
N LEU A 243 10.52 -26.24 15.48
CA LEU A 243 10.07 -25.07 16.23
C LEU A 243 9.71 -23.89 15.30
N ALA A 244 9.02 -24.15 14.22
CA ALA A 244 8.80 -23.21 13.11
C ALA A 244 8.03 -21.94 13.52
N ILE A 245 7.05 -22.06 14.46
CA ILE A 245 6.31 -20.90 14.97
C ILE A 245 7.22 -20.04 15.86
N ILE A 246 7.94 -20.68 16.77
CA ILE A 246 8.87 -19.95 17.69
C ILE A 246 9.93 -19.22 16.88
N ARG A 247 10.54 -19.90 15.87
CA ARG A 247 11.47 -19.25 14.93
C ARG A 247 10.81 -18.17 14.10
N GLY A 248 9.55 -18.36 13.69
CA GLY A 248 8.77 -17.37 12.97
C GLY A 248 8.49 -16.13 13.81
N PHE A 249 8.20 -16.30 15.10
CA PHE A 249 8.08 -15.18 16.03
C PHE A 249 9.41 -14.42 16.19
N ILE A 250 10.53 -15.12 16.35
CA ILE A 250 11.84 -14.50 16.44
C ILE A 250 12.19 -13.76 15.14
N LYS A 251 11.89 -14.35 13.99
CA LYS A 251 12.16 -13.75 12.68
C LYS A 251 11.25 -12.57 12.34
N ASN A 252 9.97 -12.63 12.73
CA ASN A 252 9.03 -11.52 12.53
C ASN A 252 9.31 -10.30 13.44
N ILE A 253 10.15 -10.46 14.47
CA ILE A 253 10.68 -9.34 15.23
C ILE A 253 11.70 -8.56 14.39
N ASP A 254 12.38 -9.23 13.45
CA ASP A 254 13.42 -8.61 12.61
C ASP A 254 12.97 -8.20 11.18
N ASP A 255 11.93 -8.84 10.61
CA ASP A 255 11.70 -8.80 9.15
C ASP A 255 10.60 -7.84 8.64
N ASP A 256 9.76 -7.23 9.47
CA ASP A 256 8.56 -6.50 8.99
C ASP A 256 8.38 -5.06 9.51
N VAL A 257 9.32 -4.55 10.21
CA VAL A 257 9.35 -3.12 10.56
C VAL A 257 10.51 -2.51 9.79
N ILE A 258 10.22 -1.97 8.58
CA ILE A 258 11.04 -0.85 8.10
C ILE A 258 11.02 0.11 9.26
N SER A 259 12.16 0.26 9.92
CA SER A 259 12.21 1.03 11.15
C SER A 259 11.73 2.44 10.81
N PHE A 260 11.05 3.07 11.74
CA PHE A 260 10.68 4.46 11.60
C PHE A 260 11.92 5.31 11.22
N GLU A 261 13.10 4.91 11.69
CA GLU A 261 14.41 5.47 11.38
C GLU A 261 14.80 5.33 9.90
N ASP A 262 14.52 4.21 9.23
CA ASP A 262 14.80 4.03 7.81
C ASP A 262 13.94 4.97 6.95
N ARG A 263 12.66 5.15 7.29
CA ARG A 263 11.79 6.14 6.63
C ARG A 263 12.29 7.56 6.86
N PHE A 264 12.81 7.84 8.03
CA PHE A 264 13.34 9.13 8.45
C PHE A 264 14.57 9.54 7.64
N GLN A 265 15.48 8.61 7.38
CA GLN A 265 16.72 8.85 6.63
C GLN A 265 16.44 9.33 5.20
N TYR A 266 15.35 8.83 4.58
CA TYR A 266 14.96 9.23 3.22
C TYR A 266 14.31 10.61 3.15
N LEU A 267 13.55 11.01 4.17
CA LEU A 267 12.94 12.34 4.26
C LEU A 267 13.98 13.45 4.51
N LEU A 268 15.14 13.10 5.05
CA LEU A 268 16.25 14.02 5.27
C LEU A 268 17.07 14.32 4.01
N SER A 269 16.80 13.66 2.88
CA SER A 269 17.58 13.87 1.65
C SER A 269 16.93 14.97 0.81
N PRO A 270 17.61 16.12 0.60
CA PRO A 270 17.13 17.20 -0.28
C PRO A 270 16.80 16.71 -1.71
N GLU A 271 17.50 15.66 -2.16
CA GLU A 271 17.30 15.06 -3.49
C GLU A 271 15.90 14.46 -3.68
N ASN A 272 15.22 14.03 -2.60
CA ASN A 272 13.88 13.43 -2.72
C ASN A 272 12.83 14.46 -3.08
N LEU A 273 12.91 15.68 -2.56
CA LEU A 273 12.00 16.76 -2.91
C LEU A 273 12.15 17.14 -4.40
N ASP A 274 13.39 17.27 -4.89
CA ASP A 274 13.66 17.57 -6.29
C ASP A 274 13.16 16.47 -7.22
N ASP A 275 13.29 15.21 -6.82
CA ASP A 275 12.77 14.06 -7.56
C ASP A 275 11.22 14.11 -7.65
N VAL A 276 10.54 14.41 -6.54
CA VAL A 276 9.07 14.58 -6.51
C VAL A 276 8.63 15.74 -7.39
N ILE A 277 9.31 16.89 -7.29
CA ILE A 277 9.06 18.08 -8.13
C ILE A 277 9.23 17.74 -9.61
N ASN A 278 10.28 16.97 -9.96
CA ASN A 278 10.49 16.53 -11.33
C ASN A 278 9.35 15.66 -11.86
N VAL A 279 8.83 14.74 -11.04
CA VAL A 279 7.69 13.89 -11.42
C VAL A 279 6.43 14.74 -11.63
N PHE A 280 6.12 15.70 -10.75
CA PHE A 280 5.00 16.63 -10.92
C PHE A 280 5.15 17.49 -12.17
N ASN A 281 6.35 18.02 -12.42
CA ASN A 281 6.62 18.82 -13.61
C ASN A 281 6.40 18.02 -14.90
N LYS A 282 6.90 16.77 -14.95
CA LYS A 282 6.67 15.87 -16.09
C LYS A 282 5.18 15.59 -16.29
N THR A 283 4.45 15.36 -15.22
CA THR A 283 3.01 15.09 -15.27
C THR A 283 2.25 16.33 -15.77
N ASN A 284 2.53 17.51 -15.21
CA ASN A 284 1.88 18.74 -15.63
C ASN A 284 2.13 19.02 -17.12
N ASN A 285 3.38 18.90 -17.56
CA ASN A 285 3.75 19.07 -18.97
C ASN A 285 3.06 18.05 -19.89
N TYR A 286 2.91 16.80 -19.45
CA TYR A 286 2.19 15.77 -20.19
C TYR A 286 0.71 16.11 -20.33
N LEU A 287 0.06 16.55 -19.26
CA LEU A 287 -1.36 16.88 -19.25
C LEU A 287 -1.64 18.14 -20.07
N GLN A 288 -0.82 19.17 -19.94
CA GLN A 288 -0.96 20.41 -20.74
C GLN A 288 -0.87 20.14 -22.25
N LYS A 289 0.02 19.24 -22.69
CA LYS A 289 0.12 18.84 -24.11
C LYS A 289 -1.11 18.09 -24.61
N ASN A 290 -1.94 17.58 -23.72
CA ASN A 290 -3.16 16.85 -24.01
C ASN A 290 -4.44 17.64 -23.63
N ASP A 291 -4.31 18.96 -23.42
CA ASP A 291 -5.41 19.87 -23.02
C ASP A 291 -6.16 19.41 -21.75
N LYS A 292 -5.43 18.83 -20.78
CA LYS A 292 -5.96 18.33 -19.51
C LYS A 292 -5.46 19.16 -18.34
N LYS A 293 -6.27 19.25 -17.29
CA LYS A 293 -5.93 19.97 -16.06
C LYS A 293 -5.37 19.01 -15.00
N LEU A 294 -4.48 19.52 -14.14
CA LEU A 294 -3.97 18.84 -12.96
C LEU A 294 -4.49 19.52 -11.70
N LEU A 295 -5.12 18.74 -10.82
CA LEU A 295 -5.35 19.11 -9.43
C LEU A 295 -4.55 18.17 -8.53
N VAL A 296 -3.59 18.69 -7.77
CA VAL A 296 -2.88 17.93 -6.75
C VAL A 296 -3.62 18.04 -5.43
N VAL A 297 -3.92 16.90 -4.81
CA VAL A 297 -4.46 16.85 -3.45
C VAL A 297 -3.32 16.47 -2.51
N ILE A 298 -2.91 17.41 -1.67
CA ILE A 298 -1.98 17.12 -0.57
C ILE A 298 -2.79 16.40 0.51
N ASN A 299 -2.62 15.09 0.57
CA ASN A 299 -3.39 14.22 1.45
C ASN A 299 -3.04 14.48 2.92
N SER A 300 -3.93 14.08 3.81
CA SER A 300 -3.72 14.28 5.25
C SER A 300 -2.65 13.31 5.79
N LEU A 301 -1.79 13.83 6.64
CA LEU A 301 -0.81 13.03 7.37
C LEU A 301 -1.50 12.01 8.28
N ASN A 302 -0.83 10.88 8.51
CA ASN A 302 -1.29 9.91 9.50
C ASN A 302 -1.43 10.56 10.88
N PRO A 303 -2.48 10.27 11.67
CA PRO A 303 -2.69 10.88 12.98
C PRO A 303 -1.53 10.75 13.97
N ASP A 304 -0.71 9.68 13.88
CA ASP A 304 0.48 9.56 14.74
C ASP A 304 1.57 10.60 14.41
N ILE A 305 1.59 11.11 13.17
CA ILE A 305 2.47 12.20 12.73
C ILE A 305 1.79 13.55 12.95
N MET A 306 0.50 13.62 12.65
CA MET A 306 -0.29 14.86 12.84
C MET A 306 -0.30 15.32 14.30
N PHE A 307 -0.42 14.38 15.24
CA PHE A 307 -0.42 14.61 16.69
C PHE A 307 0.78 13.90 17.35
N PRO A 308 2.00 14.43 17.17
CA PRO A 308 3.22 13.75 17.59
C PRO A 308 3.32 13.62 19.11
N LYS A 309 3.63 12.39 19.59
CA LYS A 309 3.74 12.07 21.02
C LYS A 309 5.18 12.00 21.53
N ASN A 310 6.14 11.99 20.63
CA ASN A 310 7.57 11.93 20.94
C ASN A 310 8.37 12.87 20.03
N LYS A 311 9.65 13.05 20.37
CA LYS A 311 10.55 13.95 19.63
C LYS A 311 10.76 13.52 18.17
N GLU A 312 10.79 12.22 17.91
CA GLU A 312 11.00 11.67 16.56
C GLU A 312 9.85 12.02 15.63
N THR A 313 8.61 11.73 16.04
CA THR A 313 7.42 12.08 15.26
C THR A 313 7.23 13.59 15.12
N GLN A 314 7.69 14.38 16.10
CA GLN A 314 7.69 15.84 16.01
C GLN A 314 8.68 16.33 14.95
N THR A 315 9.89 15.79 14.93
CA THR A 315 10.90 16.13 13.91
C THR A 315 10.42 15.71 12.51
N LEU A 316 9.85 14.50 12.39
CA LEU A 316 9.27 14.03 11.13
C LEU A 316 8.16 14.96 10.63
N LYS A 317 7.25 15.36 11.51
CA LYS A 317 6.20 16.34 11.14
C LYS A 317 6.82 17.64 10.64
N SER A 318 7.82 18.17 11.31
CA SER A 318 8.47 19.43 10.90
C SER A 318 9.07 19.33 9.50
N LEU A 319 9.80 18.24 9.19
CA LEU A 319 10.39 18.01 7.87
C LEU A 319 9.31 17.88 6.78
N LEU A 320 8.28 17.08 7.02
CA LEU A 320 7.18 16.93 6.06
C LEU A 320 6.46 18.26 5.79
N VAL A 321 6.28 19.10 6.80
CA VAL A 321 5.67 20.42 6.65
C VAL A 321 6.55 21.34 5.79
N GLU A 322 7.88 21.31 5.96
CA GLU A 322 8.84 22.08 5.15
C GLU A 322 8.83 21.62 3.68
N ASP A 323 8.88 20.31 3.44
CA ASP A 323 8.84 19.73 2.09
C ASP A 323 7.50 20.02 1.40
N VAL A 324 6.39 19.86 2.11
CA VAL A 324 5.04 20.19 1.59
C VAL A 324 4.93 21.69 1.29
N GLN A 325 5.54 22.57 2.12
CA GLN A 325 5.54 24.00 1.82
C GLN A 325 6.35 24.32 0.56
N SER A 326 7.46 23.65 0.36
CA SER A 326 8.27 23.77 -0.85
C SER A 326 7.53 23.29 -2.10
N LEU A 327 6.78 22.17 -2.00
CA LEU A 327 5.87 21.72 -3.07
C LEU A 327 4.78 22.74 -3.38
N LYS A 328 4.16 23.36 -2.37
CA LYS A 328 3.14 24.40 -2.59
C LYS A 328 3.72 25.62 -3.30
N ASN A 329 4.94 26.02 -2.97
CA ASN A 329 5.64 27.11 -3.66
C ASN A 329 5.86 26.76 -5.14
N PHE A 330 6.36 25.54 -5.41
CA PHE A 330 6.51 25.02 -6.77
C PHE A 330 5.18 24.99 -7.53
N PHE A 331 4.07 24.52 -6.91
CA PHE A 331 2.76 24.52 -7.54
C PHE A 331 2.28 25.92 -7.90
N ASN A 332 2.45 26.89 -7.00
CA ASN A 332 2.09 28.30 -7.24
C ASN A 332 2.90 28.90 -8.40
N GLU A 333 4.22 28.71 -8.42
CA GLU A 333 5.11 29.20 -9.47
C GLU A 333 4.76 28.61 -10.85
N ASN A 334 4.35 27.34 -10.89
CA ASN A 334 4.00 26.65 -12.13
C ASN A 334 2.50 26.65 -12.44
N LYS A 335 1.69 27.40 -11.67
CA LYS A 335 0.22 27.50 -11.83
C LYS A 335 -0.47 26.14 -11.80
N ILE A 336 0.04 25.20 -11.00
CA ILE A 336 -0.58 23.91 -10.73
C ILE A 336 -1.59 24.11 -9.60
N GLN A 337 -2.84 23.76 -9.85
CA GLN A 337 -3.87 23.84 -8.83
C GLN A 337 -3.64 22.75 -7.77
N TYR A 338 -3.80 23.11 -6.49
CA TYR A 338 -3.73 22.14 -5.41
C TYR A 338 -4.79 22.36 -4.34
N LEU A 339 -5.17 21.28 -3.67
CA LEU A 339 -6.02 21.22 -2.49
C LEU A 339 -5.18 20.76 -1.29
N ASP A 340 -5.05 21.59 -0.27
CA ASP A 340 -4.40 21.20 0.99
C ASP A 340 -5.41 20.53 1.92
N PHE A 341 -5.62 19.23 1.74
CA PHE A 341 -6.53 18.46 2.56
C PHE A 341 -5.96 18.20 3.96
N ASN A 342 -4.63 18.11 4.11
CA ASN A 342 -4.00 18.00 5.42
C ASN A 342 -4.37 19.19 6.33
N LYS A 343 -4.24 20.42 5.81
CA LYS A 343 -4.61 21.60 6.58
C LYS A 343 -6.09 21.60 6.97
N LYS A 344 -6.98 21.18 6.07
CA LYS A 344 -8.43 21.08 6.39
C LYS A 344 -8.71 20.10 7.52
N VAL A 345 -8.01 18.95 7.54
CA VAL A 345 -8.16 17.97 8.62
C VAL A 345 -7.56 18.53 9.92
N GLU A 346 -6.37 19.14 9.90
CA GLU A 346 -5.76 19.72 11.09
C GLU A 346 -6.60 20.85 11.70
N ASP A 347 -7.21 21.69 10.87
CA ASP A 347 -8.06 22.81 11.32
C ASP A 347 -9.42 22.33 11.87
N GLY A 348 -9.96 21.21 11.37
CA GLY A 348 -11.29 20.71 11.69
C GLY A 348 -11.34 19.59 12.73
N TYR A 349 -10.22 18.91 13.02
CA TYR A 349 -10.18 17.73 13.85
C TYR A 349 -9.02 17.75 14.85
N ASN A 350 -9.20 17.01 15.95
CA ASN A 350 -8.18 16.84 17.00
C ASN A 350 -8.08 15.35 17.41
N GLU A 351 -7.20 15.00 18.36
CA GLU A 351 -6.98 13.62 18.81
C GLU A 351 -8.27 12.93 19.29
N GLN A 352 -9.28 13.67 19.74
CA GLN A 352 -10.50 13.10 20.32
C GLN A 352 -11.52 12.68 19.24
N ASN A 353 -11.54 13.39 18.11
CA ASN A 353 -12.53 13.16 17.04
C ASN A 353 -11.92 12.75 15.69
N ILE A 354 -10.58 12.63 15.60
CA ILE A 354 -9.90 12.21 14.36
C ILE A 354 -10.32 10.80 13.87
N ASN A 355 -10.88 9.97 14.75
CA ASN A 355 -11.46 8.68 14.43
C ASN A 355 -12.71 8.77 13.54
N GLU A 356 -13.30 9.94 13.34
CA GLU A 356 -14.32 10.17 12.32
C GLU A 356 -13.75 10.13 10.91
N ILE A 357 -12.49 10.54 10.76
CA ILE A 357 -11.78 10.61 9.47
C ILE A 357 -10.94 9.35 9.23
N PHE A 358 -10.19 8.88 10.24
CA PHE A 358 -9.26 7.76 10.13
C PHE A 358 -9.77 6.51 10.83
N ASN A 359 -9.59 5.36 10.20
CA ASN A 359 -9.79 4.06 10.84
C ASN A 359 -8.68 3.78 11.85
N LYS A 360 -9.00 2.99 12.86
CA LYS A 360 -8.02 2.42 13.77
C LYS A 360 -8.12 0.91 13.75
N ILE A 361 -7.08 0.24 13.25
CA ILE A 361 -7.02 -1.21 13.14
C ILE A 361 -5.91 -1.72 14.08
N ARG A 362 -6.28 -2.63 15.00
CA ARG A 362 -5.33 -3.23 15.97
C ARG A 362 -4.46 -2.20 16.69
N SER A 363 -5.08 -1.10 17.13
CA SER A 363 -4.45 0.02 17.85
C SER A 363 -3.54 0.94 17.00
N LYS A 364 -3.41 0.70 15.70
CA LYS A 364 -2.68 1.59 14.77
C LYS A 364 -3.66 2.36 13.91
N TRP A 365 -3.34 3.61 13.62
CA TRP A 365 -4.07 4.38 12.62
C TRP A 365 -3.84 3.77 11.24
N ASP A 366 -4.92 3.76 10.46
CA ASP A 366 -4.96 3.24 9.10
C ASP A 366 -5.60 4.33 8.19
N HIS A 367 -6.01 3.95 7.02
CA HIS A 367 -6.62 4.83 6.02
C HIS A 367 -7.97 5.43 6.48
N TYR A 368 -8.58 6.22 5.62
CA TYR A 368 -9.84 6.91 5.93
C TYR A 368 -11.00 5.96 6.24
N THR A 369 -11.88 6.43 7.09
CA THR A 369 -13.24 5.89 7.23
C THR A 369 -14.07 6.22 5.99
N PRO A 370 -15.24 5.59 5.78
CA PRO A 370 -16.19 6.02 4.77
C PRO A 370 -16.50 7.53 4.83
N ARG A 371 -16.63 8.09 6.06
CA ARG A 371 -16.84 9.52 6.26
C ARG A 371 -15.65 10.37 5.81
N GLY A 372 -14.42 9.94 6.12
CA GLY A 372 -13.22 10.62 5.66
C GLY A 372 -13.15 10.68 4.14
N TYR A 373 -13.46 9.57 3.47
CA TYR A 373 -13.56 9.55 2.00
C TYR A 373 -14.67 10.46 1.45
N THR A 374 -15.83 10.53 2.12
CA THR A 374 -16.92 11.45 1.71
C THR A 374 -16.48 12.91 1.79
N ILE A 375 -15.76 13.27 2.85
CA ILE A 375 -15.26 14.65 3.04
C ILE A 375 -14.22 14.96 1.96
N LEU A 376 -13.23 14.07 1.76
CA LEU A 376 -12.22 14.24 0.72
C LEU A 376 -12.85 14.37 -0.67
N ALA A 377 -13.83 13.52 -1.01
CA ALA A 377 -14.54 13.58 -2.29
C ALA A 377 -15.23 14.94 -2.51
N LYS A 378 -15.92 15.48 -1.49
CA LYS A 378 -16.57 16.80 -1.57
C LYS A 378 -15.56 17.92 -1.81
N GLU A 379 -14.47 17.95 -1.05
CA GLU A 379 -13.42 18.96 -1.20
C GLU A 379 -12.77 18.94 -2.58
N ILE A 380 -12.53 17.73 -3.13
CA ILE A 380 -12.03 17.60 -4.50
C ILE A 380 -13.06 18.14 -5.49
N LEU A 381 -14.34 17.77 -5.36
CA LEU A 381 -15.38 18.20 -6.29
C LEU A 381 -15.62 19.70 -6.24
N ASP A 382 -15.54 20.31 -5.06
CA ASP A 382 -15.62 21.76 -4.89
C ASP A 382 -14.42 22.49 -5.53
N SER A 383 -13.26 21.81 -5.60
CA SER A 383 -12.03 22.37 -6.19
C SER A 383 -11.97 22.26 -7.72
N VAL A 384 -12.69 21.31 -8.35
CA VAL A 384 -12.68 21.10 -9.81
C VAL A 384 -13.88 21.71 -10.53
N ASN A 385 -14.88 22.21 -9.83
CA ASN A 385 -16.00 22.97 -10.39
C ASN A 385 -15.64 24.44 -10.52
#